data_299f1a0ab0f447fa19b80c097e3a9456
#
_entry.id   299f1a0ab0f447fa19b80c097e3a9456
#
_cell.length_a   1.000
_cell.length_b   1.000
_cell.length_c   1.000
_cell.angle_alpha   90.00
_cell.angle_beta   90.00
_cell.angle_gamma   90.00
#
_symmetry.space_group_name_H-M   'P 1'
#
loop_
_entity.id
_entity.type
_entity.pdbx_description
1 polymer ?
#
loop_
_entity_poly.entity_id
_entity_poly.type
_entity_poly.pdbx_seq_one_letter_code
_entity_poly.pdbx_strand_id
1 'polypeptide(L)'
;DLQAGTVAVAVCGTLFVPAGKLKTIRRAFWSWADENVTEEMLWLSAQAAVRRARAEGEEPISGSPAVGSFQPETVVLVGAGEDNPVPGALTARAVTEVAGGADEWVLPDYCPETRLDDLVALVRRRLADGARRFRIGGLFGLEVLRAAGASPDDVMITAGFPLPVCNSRALRELLLAGVSRATAWVELDRDSLEALLERGGRRLECFVYGRVPVLQTRARLPVGETVRDDRGRAFRLVDEQGLTCLYPERPLAMETPEAGHRFLDLRHARPGETPTSDFNLDRDWA
;
A
#
# COMPACT_ATOMS: atom_id res chain seq x y z
N ASP A 1 -24.69 -30.00 0.88
CA ASP A 1 -24.21 -29.00 -0.12
C ASP A 1 -24.62 -27.59 0.30
N LEU A 2 -23.79 -26.96 1.14
CA LEU A 2 -23.91 -25.54 1.40
C LEU A 2 -23.24 -24.79 0.24
N GLN A 3 -24.01 -24.46 -0.77
CA GLN A 3 -23.63 -23.44 -1.73
C GLN A 3 -23.72 -22.09 -0.99
N ALA A 4 -22.58 -21.43 -0.83
CA ALA A 4 -22.56 -20.03 -0.42
C ALA A 4 -23.29 -19.24 -1.51
N GLY A 5 -24.55 -18.98 -1.29
CA GLY A 5 -25.36 -18.15 -2.16
C GLY A 5 -24.79 -16.74 -2.15
N THR A 6 -24.72 -16.12 -3.32
CA THR A 6 -24.38 -14.72 -3.46
C THR A 6 -25.44 -13.90 -2.73
N VAL A 7 -25.10 -13.30 -1.58
CA VAL A 7 -25.99 -12.35 -0.92
C VAL A 7 -25.87 -11.03 -1.65
N ALA A 8 -26.83 -10.73 -2.52
CA ALA A 8 -26.94 -9.42 -3.13
C ALA A 8 -27.75 -8.52 -2.18
N VAL A 9 -27.13 -7.51 -1.62
CA VAL A 9 -27.80 -6.48 -0.84
C VAL A 9 -28.02 -5.27 -1.76
N ALA A 10 -29.26 -5.08 -2.22
CA ALA A 10 -29.66 -3.86 -2.91
C ALA A 10 -30.16 -2.85 -1.89
N VAL A 11 -29.46 -1.75 -1.69
CA VAL A 11 -29.91 -0.62 -0.86
C VAL A 11 -30.44 0.46 -1.80
N CYS A 12 -31.76 0.62 -1.82
CA CYS A 12 -32.43 1.71 -2.53
C CYS A 12 -32.69 2.87 -1.56
N GLY A 13 -31.98 3.98 -1.73
CA GLY A 13 -32.16 5.20 -0.93
C GLY A 13 -31.20 5.34 0.24
N THR A 14 -31.32 6.44 0.98
CA THR A 14 -30.52 6.73 2.17
C THR A 14 -31.03 5.91 3.34
N LEU A 15 -30.36 4.81 3.68
CA LEU A 15 -30.75 3.96 4.79
C LEU A 15 -30.03 4.40 6.07
N PHE A 16 -30.75 5.02 6.98
CA PHE A 16 -30.29 5.24 8.35
C PHE A 16 -30.69 4.05 9.22
N VAL A 17 -29.74 3.27 9.70
CA VAL A 17 -29.99 2.19 10.64
C VAL A 17 -29.52 2.64 12.03
N PRO A 18 -30.44 2.83 13.01
CA PRO A 18 -30.05 3.19 14.37
C PRO A 18 -29.10 2.16 14.98
N ALA A 19 -28.10 2.61 15.73
CA ALA A 19 -27.07 1.74 16.34
C ALA A 19 -27.69 0.62 17.20
N GLY A 20 -28.82 0.86 17.87
CA GLY A 20 -29.56 -0.15 18.61
C GLY A 20 -30.11 -1.29 17.72
N LYS A 21 -30.58 -0.98 16.51
CA LYS A 21 -31.03 -2.00 15.55
C LYS A 21 -29.86 -2.81 15.01
N LEU A 22 -28.72 -2.18 14.71
CA LEU A 22 -27.51 -2.90 14.29
C LEU A 22 -27.04 -3.88 15.36
N LYS A 23 -27.11 -3.48 16.63
CA LYS A 23 -26.79 -4.37 17.77
C LYS A 23 -27.74 -5.57 17.85
N THR A 24 -29.01 -5.36 17.60
CA THR A 24 -30.03 -6.43 17.58
C THR A 24 -29.82 -7.40 16.42
N ILE A 25 -29.59 -6.88 15.21
CA ILE A 25 -29.28 -7.69 14.02
C ILE A 25 -28.02 -8.51 14.25
N ARG A 26 -26.96 -7.89 14.76
CA ARG A 26 -25.71 -8.60 15.08
C ARG A 26 -25.91 -9.73 16.07
N ARG A 27 -26.68 -9.50 17.14
CA ARG A 27 -26.98 -10.55 18.14
C ARG A 27 -27.78 -11.69 17.53
N ALA A 28 -28.83 -11.38 16.78
CA ALA A 28 -29.66 -12.38 16.12
C ALA A 28 -28.83 -13.22 15.11
N PHE A 29 -27.92 -12.57 14.36
CA PHE A 29 -27.01 -13.27 13.46
C PHE A 29 -26.09 -14.25 14.21
N TRP A 30 -25.46 -13.81 15.31
CA TRP A 30 -24.55 -14.67 16.06
C TRP A 30 -25.29 -15.81 16.75
N SER A 31 -26.48 -15.56 17.30
CA SER A 31 -27.31 -16.62 17.88
C SER A 31 -27.69 -17.66 16.82
N TRP A 32 -28.11 -17.22 15.65
CA TRP A 32 -28.36 -18.11 14.53
C TRP A 32 -27.11 -18.87 14.09
N ALA A 33 -25.97 -18.21 14.00
CA ALA A 33 -24.71 -18.84 13.59
C ALA A 33 -24.28 -19.92 14.59
N ASP A 34 -24.36 -19.65 15.89
CA ASP A 34 -24.05 -20.62 16.96
C ASP A 34 -24.95 -21.87 16.89
N GLU A 35 -26.20 -21.71 16.47
CA GLU A 35 -27.16 -22.80 16.36
C GLU A 35 -27.04 -23.59 15.06
N ASN A 36 -26.58 -22.97 13.97
CA ASN A 36 -26.67 -23.53 12.62
C ASN A 36 -25.33 -23.78 11.96
N VAL A 37 -24.22 -23.27 12.50
CA VAL A 37 -22.88 -23.42 11.89
C VAL A 37 -22.02 -24.29 12.79
N THR A 38 -21.73 -25.51 12.36
CA THR A 38 -20.84 -26.43 13.09
C THR A 38 -19.37 -26.12 12.80
N GLU A 39 -18.47 -26.48 13.73
CA GLU A 39 -17.02 -26.38 13.52
C GLU A 39 -16.57 -27.14 12.26
N GLU A 40 -17.16 -28.30 12.00
CA GLU A 40 -16.86 -29.09 10.80
C GLU A 40 -17.23 -28.35 9.51
N MET A 41 -18.39 -27.67 9.49
CA MET A 41 -18.81 -26.86 8.34
C MET A 41 -17.87 -25.67 8.12
N LEU A 42 -17.45 -25.00 9.17
CA LEU A 42 -16.47 -23.91 9.12
C LEU A 42 -15.14 -24.43 8.58
N TRP A 43 -14.68 -25.57 9.07
CA TRP A 43 -13.41 -26.17 8.64
C TRP A 43 -13.43 -26.60 7.17
N LEU A 44 -14.49 -27.27 6.72
CA LEU A 44 -14.67 -27.66 5.31
C LEU A 44 -14.76 -26.44 4.39
N SER A 45 -15.49 -25.42 4.81
CA SER A 45 -15.60 -24.16 4.08
C SER A 45 -14.25 -23.44 3.97
N ALA A 46 -13.51 -23.37 5.08
CA ALA A 46 -12.17 -22.77 5.11
C ALA A 46 -11.20 -23.55 4.20
N GLN A 47 -11.20 -24.87 4.25
CA GLN A 47 -10.38 -25.70 3.36
C GLN A 47 -10.73 -25.51 1.88
N ALA A 48 -12.02 -25.41 1.55
CA ALA A 48 -12.45 -25.16 0.18
C ALA A 48 -12.03 -23.77 -0.29
N ALA A 49 -12.11 -22.76 0.58
CA ALA A 49 -11.64 -21.41 0.30
C ALA A 49 -10.12 -21.36 0.09
N VAL A 50 -9.35 -22.05 0.94
CA VAL A 50 -7.89 -22.15 0.81
C VAL A 50 -7.49 -22.85 -0.50
N ARG A 51 -8.15 -23.96 -0.85
CA ARG A 51 -7.89 -24.67 -2.13
C ARG A 51 -8.18 -23.76 -3.32
N ARG A 52 -9.30 -23.03 -3.29
CA ARG A 52 -9.68 -22.09 -4.35
C ARG A 52 -8.67 -20.94 -4.45
N ALA A 53 -8.31 -20.33 -3.34
CA ALA A 53 -7.32 -19.26 -3.30
C ALA A 53 -5.94 -19.72 -3.80
N ARG A 54 -5.52 -20.95 -3.50
CA ARG A 54 -4.29 -21.54 -4.03
C ARG A 54 -4.36 -21.74 -5.55
N ALA A 55 -5.44 -22.35 -6.06
CA ALA A 55 -5.64 -22.56 -7.49
C ALA A 55 -5.66 -21.23 -8.27
N GLU A 56 -6.38 -20.23 -7.76
CA GLU A 56 -6.41 -18.87 -8.34
C GLU A 56 -5.04 -18.16 -8.24
N GLY A 57 -4.27 -18.41 -7.18
CA GLY A 57 -2.92 -17.87 -6.99
C GLY A 57 -1.86 -18.51 -7.87
N GLU A 58 -2.10 -19.71 -8.39
CA GLU A 58 -1.22 -20.43 -9.33
C GLU A 58 -1.37 -19.94 -10.78
N GLU A 59 -2.46 -19.24 -11.11
CA GLU A 59 -2.60 -18.62 -12.42
C GLU A 59 -1.52 -17.56 -12.63
N PRO A 60 -0.81 -17.57 -13.78
CA PRO A 60 0.15 -16.51 -14.11
C PRO A 60 -0.54 -15.15 -14.07
N ILE A 61 0.14 -14.15 -13.52
CA ILE A 61 -0.35 -12.78 -13.57
C ILE A 61 -0.35 -12.36 -15.03
N SER A 62 -1.53 -12.29 -15.65
CA SER A 62 -1.72 -11.95 -17.06
C SER A 62 -1.01 -10.63 -17.40
N GLY A 63 -0.22 -10.62 -18.47
CA GLY A 63 0.54 -9.46 -18.91
C GLY A 63 1.94 -9.36 -18.31
N SER A 64 2.48 -10.40 -17.69
CA SER A 64 3.94 -10.48 -17.51
C SER A 64 4.58 -10.48 -18.90
N PRO A 65 5.26 -9.42 -19.31
CA PRO A 65 5.90 -9.41 -20.64
C PRO A 65 6.95 -10.50 -20.66
N ALA A 66 7.05 -11.17 -21.79
CA ALA A 66 8.11 -12.12 -22.08
C ALA A 66 9.48 -11.56 -21.64
N VAL A 67 10.34 -12.45 -21.17
CA VAL A 67 11.70 -12.20 -20.70
C VAL A 67 12.51 -11.47 -21.79
N GLY A 68 12.29 -10.15 -21.88
CA GLY A 68 13.18 -9.22 -22.57
C GLY A 68 14.05 -8.58 -21.50
N SER A 69 15.18 -8.01 -21.87
CA SER A 69 16.15 -7.38 -20.97
C SER A 69 15.47 -6.41 -19.99
N PHE A 70 15.11 -6.92 -18.82
CA PHE A 70 14.51 -6.13 -17.74
C PHE A 70 15.63 -5.33 -17.08
N GLN A 71 15.50 -4.02 -17.09
CA GLN A 71 16.36 -3.16 -16.28
C GLN A 71 15.54 -2.69 -15.07
N PRO A 72 15.92 -3.07 -13.85
CA PRO A 72 15.29 -2.57 -12.65
C PRO A 72 15.49 -1.06 -12.54
N GLU A 73 14.40 -0.35 -12.26
CA GLU A 73 14.44 1.08 -11.93
C GLU A 73 14.58 1.26 -10.43
N THR A 74 15.28 2.31 -10.03
CA THR A 74 15.29 2.79 -8.65
C THR A 74 14.50 4.09 -8.59
N VAL A 75 13.55 4.18 -7.67
CA VAL A 75 12.75 5.39 -7.41
C VAL A 75 13.09 5.89 -6.01
N VAL A 76 13.37 7.18 -5.88
CA VAL A 76 13.72 7.84 -4.61
C VAL A 76 12.71 8.93 -4.31
N LEU A 77 11.94 8.75 -3.24
CA LEU A 77 11.06 9.78 -2.72
C LEU A 77 11.87 10.71 -1.82
N VAL A 78 11.94 11.98 -2.20
CA VAL A 78 12.69 13.02 -1.48
C VAL A 78 11.75 13.99 -0.77
N GLY A 79 12.28 14.69 0.23
CA GLY A 79 11.60 15.78 0.91
C GLY A 79 11.42 17.02 0.04
N ALA A 80 10.56 17.92 0.48
CA ALA A 80 10.27 19.17 -0.22
C ALA A 80 11.54 20.00 -0.40
N GLY A 81 11.86 20.36 -1.65
CA GLY A 81 13.04 21.15 -1.99
C GLY A 81 14.38 20.41 -1.91
N GLU A 82 14.37 19.12 -1.59
CA GLU A 82 15.60 18.31 -1.54
C GLU A 82 15.94 17.74 -2.91
N ASP A 83 17.23 17.62 -3.22
CA ASP A 83 17.72 16.95 -4.41
C ASP A 83 17.78 15.43 -4.21
N ASN A 84 17.63 14.67 -5.30
CA ASN A 84 17.82 13.22 -5.27
C ASN A 84 19.31 12.87 -5.13
N PRO A 85 19.74 12.29 -4.01
CA PRO A 85 21.15 11.98 -3.78
C PRO A 85 21.63 10.71 -4.50
N VAL A 86 20.75 9.97 -5.17
CA VAL A 86 21.07 8.69 -5.83
C VAL A 86 21.21 8.90 -7.34
N PRO A 87 22.45 8.87 -7.89
CA PRO A 87 22.66 9.10 -9.30
C PRO A 87 21.94 8.06 -10.17
N GLY A 88 21.27 8.54 -11.21
CA GLY A 88 20.56 7.69 -12.18
C GLY A 88 19.22 7.12 -11.68
N ALA A 89 18.82 7.40 -10.43
CA ALA A 89 17.51 7.02 -9.92
C ALA A 89 16.45 8.07 -10.30
N LEU A 90 15.21 7.60 -10.46
CA LEU A 90 14.05 8.45 -10.67
C LEU A 90 13.69 9.20 -9.39
N THR A 91 13.31 10.46 -9.53
CA THR A 91 12.90 11.30 -8.40
C THR A 91 11.39 11.27 -8.23
N ALA A 92 10.93 10.85 -7.06
CA ALA A 92 9.54 10.97 -6.65
C ALA A 92 9.35 12.14 -5.68
N ARG A 93 8.23 12.87 -5.81
CA ARG A 93 7.86 14.02 -4.96
C ARG A 93 6.38 14.01 -4.63
N ALA A 94 6.02 14.59 -3.50
CA ALA A 94 4.63 14.80 -3.16
C ALA A 94 3.94 15.67 -4.23
N VAL A 95 2.74 15.28 -4.65
CA VAL A 95 1.97 15.99 -5.68
C VAL A 95 1.68 17.44 -5.28
N THR A 96 1.65 17.73 -3.99
CA THR A 96 1.44 19.06 -3.39
C THR A 96 2.65 19.98 -3.48
N GLU A 97 3.83 19.49 -3.81
CA GLU A 97 5.02 20.33 -3.95
C GLU A 97 4.90 21.26 -5.15
N VAL A 98 5.24 22.53 -4.96
CA VAL A 98 5.12 23.56 -5.99
C VAL A 98 6.40 23.65 -6.83
N ALA A 99 7.56 23.43 -6.21
CA ALA A 99 8.86 23.60 -6.83
C ALA A 99 9.52 22.26 -7.18
N GLY A 100 10.25 22.22 -8.28
CA GLY A 100 11.01 21.05 -8.72
C GLY A 100 10.26 20.15 -9.68
N GLY A 101 10.99 19.53 -10.61
CA GLY A 101 10.50 18.45 -11.44
C GLY A 101 10.46 17.12 -10.67
N ALA A 102 9.57 16.23 -11.07
CA ALA A 102 9.56 14.87 -10.59
C ALA A 102 9.31 13.91 -11.74
N ASP A 103 9.94 12.74 -11.68
CA ASP A 103 9.65 11.64 -12.57
C ASP A 103 8.38 10.90 -12.13
N GLU A 104 8.10 10.88 -10.83
CA GLU A 104 6.91 10.27 -10.23
C GLU A 104 6.27 11.19 -9.18
N TRP A 105 4.96 11.37 -9.24
CA TRP A 105 4.19 12.20 -8.31
C TRP A 105 3.45 11.33 -7.29
N VAL A 106 3.67 11.59 -6.00
CA VAL A 106 3.09 10.82 -4.89
C VAL A 106 1.85 11.52 -4.37
N LEU A 107 0.70 10.84 -4.44
CA LEU A 107 -0.53 11.31 -3.82
C LEU A 107 -0.45 11.14 -2.30
N PRO A 108 -1.17 11.96 -1.53
CA PRO A 108 -1.23 11.81 -0.08
C PRO A 108 -1.86 10.47 0.31
N ASP A 109 -1.42 9.89 1.44
CA ASP A 109 -1.98 8.64 1.97
C ASP A 109 -3.41 8.82 2.48
N TYR A 110 -3.78 10.06 2.81
CA TYR A 110 -5.11 10.45 3.24
C TYR A 110 -5.50 11.81 2.65
N CYS A 111 -6.75 11.91 2.22
CA CYS A 111 -7.36 13.19 1.83
C CYS A 111 -8.76 13.28 2.43
N PRO A 112 -9.06 14.34 3.22
CA PRO A 112 -10.43 14.56 3.69
C PRO A 112 -11.35 14.81 2.48
N GLU A 113 -12.60 14.34 2.58
CA GLU A 113 -13.60 14.48 1.50
C GLU A 113 -13.74 15.92 1.03
N THR A 114 -13.68 16.89 1.97
CA THR A 114 -13.74 18.33 1.68
C THR A 114 -12.56 18.88 0.86
N ARG A 115 -11.49 18.10 0.68
CA ARG A 115 -10.28 18.46 -0.07
C ARG A 115 -10.08 17.61 -1.32
N LEU A 116 -11.00 16.69 -1.63
CA LEU A 116 -10.86 15.81 -2.80
C LEU A 116 -10.86 16.58 -4.11
N ASP A 117 -11.73 17.58 -4.25
CA ASP A 117 -11.80 18.41 -5.47
C ASP A 117 -10.51 19.20 -5.70
N ASP A 118 -9.91 19.73 -4.63
CA ASP A 118 -8.59 20.39 -4.68
C ASP A 118 -7.51 19.43 -5.16
N LEU A 119 -7.52 18.19 -4.63
CA LEU A 119 -6.55 17.17 -5.02
C LEU A 119 -6.74 16.75 -6.49
N VAL A 120 -7.97 16.56 -6.94
CA VAL A 120 -8.29 16.27 -8.34
C VAL A 120 -7.80 17.39 -9.26
N ALA A 121 -8.05 18.65 -8.89
CA ALA A 121 -7.58 19.80 -9.66
C ALA A 121 -6.06 19.87 -9.74
N LEU A 122 -5.37 19.54 -8.64
CA LEU A 122 -3.91 19.50 -8.58
C LEU A 122 -3.35 18.40 -9.48
N VAL A 123 -3.90 17.17 -9.41
CA VAL A 123 -3.48 16.05 -10.27
C VAL A 123 -3.74 16.38 -11.73
N ARG A 124 -4.88 16.99 -12.07
CA ARG A 124 -5.19 17.43 -13.45
C ARG A 124 -4.14 18.41 -13.98
N ARG A 125 -3.67 19.33 -13.13
CA ARG A 125 -2.60 20.26 -13.48
C ARG A 125 -1.30 19.50 -13.77
N ARG A 126 -0.91 18.54 -12.91
CA ARG A 126 0.28 17.72 -13.15
C ARG A 126 0.20 16.95 -14.46
N LEU A 127 -0.96 16.38 -14.78
CA LEU A 127 -1.18 15.72 -16.07
C LEU A 127 -1.01 16.68 -17.24
N ALA A 128 -1.53 17.90 -17.14
CA ALA A 128 -1.36 18.94 -18.15
C ALA A 128 0.11 19.37 -18.30
N ASP A 129 0.87 19.38 -17.20
CA ASP A 129 2.31 19.65 -17.19
C ASP A 129 3.15 18.47 -17.72
N GLY A 130 2.51 17.39 -18.16
CA GLY A 130 3.19 16.23 -18.75
C GLY A 130 3.50 15.09 -17.81
N ALA A 131 3.04 15.12 -16.56
CA ALA A 131 3.22 14.01 -15.63
C ALA A 131 2.57 12.72 -16.18
N ARG A 132 3.31 11.60 -16.07
CA ARG A 132 2.83 10.28 -16.55
C ARG A 132 3.06 9.17 -15.51
N ARG A 133 3.62 9.48 -14.35
CA ARG A 133 3.87 8.49 -13.29
C ARG A 133 3.32 9.02 -11.98
N PHE A 134 2.50 8.20 -11.32
CA PHE A 134 1.86 8.54 -10.06
C PHE A 134 1.98 7.38 -9.08
N ARG A 135 2.19 7.71 -7.80
CA ARG A 135 2.20 6.76 -6.70
C ARG A 135 1.02 7.03 -5.78
N ILE A 136 0.33 5.98 -5.38
CA ILE A 136 -0.83 6.04 -4.48
C ILE A 136 -0.58 5.20 -3.24
N GLY A 137 -0.91 5.72 -2.05
CA GLY A 137 -0.90 5.00 -0.77
C GLY A 137 -2.27 4.49 -0.36
N GLY A 138 -3.34 4.82 -1.09
CA GLY A 138 -4.71 4.40 -0.83
C GLY A 138 -5.51 4.23 -2.11
N LEU A 139 -6.52 3.35 -2.09
CA LEU A 139 -7.36 3.06 -3.26
C LEU A 139 -8.14 4.28 -3.77
N PHE A 140 -8.44 5.26 -2.89
CA PHE A 140 -9.06 6.52 -3.31
C PHE A 140 -8.21 7.27 -4.34
N GLY A 141 -6.89 7.05 -4.34
CA GLY A 141 -5.97 7.63 -5.32
C GLY A 141 -6.31 7.23 -6.76
N LEU A 142 -6.84 6.02 -6.99
CA LEU A 142 -7.32 5.59 -8.30
C LEU A 142 -8.51 6.43 -8.76
N GLU A 143 -9.45 6.72 -7.86
CA GLU A 143 -10.62 7.56 -8.17
C GLU A 143 -10.20 9.01 -8.42
N VAL A 144 -9.25 9.53 -7.65
CA VAL A 144 -8.69 10.88 -7.87
C VAL A 144 -8.03 10.97 -9.25
N LEU A 145 -7.21 10.00 -9.63
CA LEU A 145 -6.56 9.95 -10.94
C LEU A 145 -7.60 9.88 -12.07
N ARG A 146 -8.61 9.02 -11.93
CA ARG A 146 -9.70 8.88 -12.91
C ARG A 146 -10.50 10.19 -13.04
N ALA A 147 -10.88 10.82 -11.92
CA ALA A 147 -11.59 12.09 -11.90
C ALA A 147 -10.75 13.24 -12.48
N ALA A 148 -9.43 13.16 -12.38
CA ALA A 148 -8.51 14.11 -13.01
C ALA A 148 -8.36 13.90 -14.52
N GLY A 149 -8.86 12.78 -15.07
CA GLY A 149 -8.78 12.45 -16.50
C GLY A 149 -7.60 11.54 -16.86
N ALA A 150 -6.95 10.92 -15.89
CA ALA A 150 -5.92 9.94 -16.15
C ALA A 150 -6.54 8.63 -16.68
N SER A 151 -5.96 8.10 -17.77
CA SER A 151 -6.26 6.75 -18.24
C SER A 151 -5.12 5.80 -17.82
N PRO A 152 -5.44 4.57 -17.37
CA PRO A 152 -4.40 3.56 -17.10
C PRO A 152 -3.47 3.26 -18.29
N ASP A 153 -3.92 3.53 -19.51
CA ASP A 153 -3.12 3.36 -20.72
C ASP A 153 -2.10 4.50 -20.94
N ASP A 154 -2.37 5.69 -20.37
CA ASP A 154 -1.57 6.89 -20.55
C ASP A 154 -0.64 7.17 -19.38
N VAL A 155 -0.93 6.62 -18.21
CA VAL A 155 -0.16 6.86 -16.98
C VAL A 155 0.25 5.56 -16.31
N MET A 156 1.44 5.57 -15.72
CA MET A 156 1.91 4.52 -14.85
C MET A 156 1.49 4.80 -13.42
N ILE A 157 0.76 3.88 -12.80
CA ILE A 157 0.30 3.99 -11.42
C ILE A 157 1.03 2.96 -10.57
N THR A 158 1.78 3.42 -9.58
CA THR A 158 2.44 2.57 -8.58
C THR A 158 1.61 2.56 -7.29
N ALA A 159 1.17 1.39 -6.84
CA ALA A 159 0.61 1.22 -5.50
C ALA A 159 1.78 1.09 -4.50
N GLY A 160 1.95 2.12 -3.66
CA GLY A 160 3.00 2.19 -2.66
C GLY A 160 2.44 2.01 -1.24
N PHE A 161 3.30 2.25 -0.26
CA PHE A 161 2.89 2.29 1.14
C PHE A 161 1.77 3.33 1.35
N PRO A 162 0.81 3.05 2.26
CA PRO A 162 0.63 1.86 3.10
C PRO A 162 -0.28 0.76 2.52
N LEU A 163 -0.43 0.65 1.20
CA LEU A 163 -1.20 -0.44 0.59
C LEU A 163 -0.48 -1.80 0.78
N PRO A 164 -1.09 -2.78 1.48
CA PRO A 164 -0.42 -4.02 1.83
C PRO A 164 -0.44 -5.03 0.69
N VAL A 165 0.65 -5.15 -0.07
CA VAL A 165 0.79 -6.16 -1.12
C VAL A 165 1.62 -7.34 -0.61
N CYS A 166 0.93 -8.29 0.02
CA CYS A 166 1.54 -9.42 0.70
C CYS A 166 1.53 -10.72 -0.12
N ASN A 167 0.86 -10.76 -1.25
CA ASN A 167 0.74 -11.97 -2.07
C ASN A 167 0.34 -11.65 -3.52
N SER A 168 0.45 -12.64 -4.39
CA SER A 168 0.13 -12.53 -5.82
C SER A 168 -1.33 -12.18 -6.09
N ARG A 169 -2.26 -12.57 -5.22
CA ARG A 169 -3.67 -12.22 -5.36
C ARG A 169 -3.92 -10.73 -5.11
N ALA A 170 -3.35 -10.17 -4.04
CA ALA A 170 -3.43 -8.74 -3.78
C ALA A 170 -2.82 -7.93 -4.95
N LEU A 171 -1.67 -8.36 -5.48
CA LEU A 171 -1.08 -7.77 -6.66
C LEU A 171 -2.02 -7.84 -7.87
N ARG A 172 -2.59 -9.00 -8.16
CA ARG A 172 -3.53 -9.20 -9.27
C ARG A 172 -4.74 -8.26 -9.18
N GLU A 173 -5.36 -8.15 -8.01
CA GLU A 173 -6.52 -7.26 -7.81
C GLU A 173 -6.16 -5.79 -8.07
N LEU A 174 -4.99 -5.33 -7.62
CA LEU A 174 -4.51 -3.99 -7.92
C LEU A 174 -4.27 -3.78 -9.42
N LEU A 175 -3.66 -4.75 -10.11
CA LEU A 175 -3.44 -4.67 -11.55
C LEU A 175 -4.76 -4.63 -12.32
N LEU A 176 -5.76 -5.41 -11.92
CA LEU A 176 -7.12 -5.37 -12.49
C LEU A 176 -7.82 -4.02 -12.24
N ALA A 177 -7.51 -3.35 -11.11
CA ALA A 177 -8.01 -2.01 -10.82
C ALA A 177 -7.32 -0.90 -11.62
N GLY A 178 -6.29 -1.21 -12.42
CA GLY A 178 -5.56 -0.26 -13.26
C GLY A 178 -4.21 0.19 -12.70
N VAL A 179 -3.73 -0.43 -11.61
CA VAL A 179 -2.36 -0.21 -11.13
C VAL A 179 -1.37 -0.88 -12.08
N SER A 180 -0.25 -0.22 -12.35
CA SER A 180 0.79 -0.73 -13.24
C SER A 180 1.86 -1.52 -12.48
N ARG A 181 2.14 -1.12 -11.23
CA ARG A 181 3.18 -1.66 -10.36
C ARG A 181 2.75 -1.56 -8.91
N ALA A 182 3.25 -2.43 -8.05
CA ALA A 182 3.01 -2.34 -6.61
C ALA A 182 4.29 -2.57 -5.79
N THR A 183 4.42 -1.87 -4.67
CA THR A 183 5.48 -2.09 -3.69
C THR A 183 5.10 -3.27 -2.80
N ALA A 184 5.97 -4.28 -2.73
CA ALA A 184 5.79 -5.41 -1.84
C ALA A 184 5.80 -4.95 -0.37
N TRP A 185 4.98 -5.61 0.46
CA TRP A 185 4.87 -5.25 1.88
C TRP A 185 6.16 -5.55 2.63
N VAL A 186 6.62 -4.61 3.45
CA VAL A 186 7.93 -4.69 4.15
C VAL A 186 8.01 -5.75 5.23
N GLU A 187 6.89 -6.31 5.67
CA GLU A 187 6.85 -7.37 6.70
C GLU A 187 6.78 -8.78 6.09
N LEU A 188 6.99 -8.92 4.78
CA LEU A 188 7.13 -10.24 4.17
C LEU A 188 8.45 -10.88 4.57
N ASP A 189 8.40 -12.17 4.92
CA ASP A 189 9.60 -12.98 5.03
C ASP A 189 10.26 -13.16 3.65
N ARG A 190 11.52 -13.63 3.66
CA ARG A 190 12.31 -13.81 2.44
C ARG A 190 11.62 -14.71 1.43
N ASP A 191 11.17 -15.87 1.85
CA ASP A 191 10.58 -16.88 0.96
C ASP A 191 9.30 -16.34 0.31
N SER A 192 8.46 -15.66 1.10
CA SER A 192 7.23 -15.01 0.62
C SER A 192 7.52 -13.88 -0.38
N LEU A 193 8.55 -13.06 -0.12
CA LEU A 193 8.96 -11.99 -1.02
C LEU A 193 9.53 -12.56 -2.33
N GLU A 194 10.41 -13.55 -2.27
CA GLU A 194 10.98 -14.21 -3.44
C GLU A 194 9.88 -14.87 -4.29
N ALA A 195 8.96 -15.62 -3.68
CA ALA A 195 7.82 -16.20 -4.37
C ALA A 195 6.89 -15.15 -5.00
N LEU A 196 6.71 -14.01 -4.35
CA LEU A 196 5.93 -12.91 -4.88
C LEU A 196 6.64 -12.23 -6.07
N LEU A 197 7.96 -12.03 -5.98
CA LEU A 197 8.78 -11.47 -7.06
C LEU A 197 8.83 -12.39 -8.28
N GLU A 198 8.97 -13.70 -8.07
CA GLU A 198 8.96 -14.69 -9.15
C GLU A 198 7.67 -14.62 -9.97
N ARG A 199 6.52 -14.45 -9.28
CA ARG A 199 5.20 -14.37 -9.93
C ARG A 199 4.89 -12.99 -10.50
N GLY A 200 5.28 -11.93 -9.80
CA GLY A 200 4.96 -10.54 -10.14
C GLY A 200 5.95 -9.88 -11.08
N GLY A 201 7.20 -10.32 -11.06
CA GLY A 201 8.27 -9.81 -11.92
C GLY A 201 8.33 -8.28 -11.93
N ARG A 202 8.30 -7.69 -13.12
CA ARG A 202 8.34 -6.23 -13.35
C ARG A 202 7.15 -5.45 -12.78
N ARG A 203 6.13 -6.12 -12.28
CA ARG A 203 4.96 -5.51 -11.63
C ARG A 203 5.21 -5.24 -10.15
N LEU A 204 6.38 -5.64 -9.64
CA LEU A 204 6.74 -5.45 -8.25
C LEU A 204 7.93 -4.53 -8.08
N GLU A 205 7.87 -3.81 -6.99
CA GLU A 205 8.91 -2.96 -6.46
C GLU A 205 9.17 -3.36 -5.01
N CYS A 206 10.44 -3.37 -4.59
CA CYS A 206 10.84 -3.61 -3.22
C CYS A 206 11.21 -2.30 -2.52
N PHE A 207 10.74 -2.13 -1.30
CA PHE A 207 11.26 -1.10 -0.42
C PHE A 207 12.69 -1.48 -0.01
N VAL A 208 13.64 -0.56 -0.17
CA VAL A 208 15.07 -0.83 0.10
C VAL A 208 15.55 -0.08 1.32
N TYR A 209 15.16 1.21 1.46
CA TYR A 209 15.67 2.06 2.51
C TYR A 209 14.73 3.21 2.82
N GLY A 210 14.63 3.55 4.11
CA GLY A 210 13.88 4.70 4.59
C GLY A 210 13.16 4.44 5.90
N ARG A 211 12.25 5.34 6.28
CA ARG A 211 11.40 5.15 7.46
C ARG A 211 9.97 4.86 7.03
N VAL A 212 9.48 3.70 7.43
CA VAL A 212 8.08 3.30 7.24
C VAL A 212 7.32 3.65 8.52
N PRO A 213 6.19 4.36 8.45
CA PRO A 213 5.42 4.66 9.64
C PRO A 213 4.82 3.36 10.22
N VAL A 214 5.06 3.13 11.50
CA VAL A 214 4.48 1.99 12.25
C VAL A 214 3.05 2.27 12.70
N LEU A 215 2.64 3.53 12.69
CA LEU A 215 1.28 3.98 12.98
C LEU A 215 0.96 5.22 12.13
N GLN A 216 -0.23 5.23 11.56
CA GLN A 216 -0.83 6.42 10.96
C GLN A 216 -2.26 6.57 11.50
N THR A 217 -2.59 7.75 12.00
CA THR A 217 -3.91 8.03 12.57
C THR A 217 -4.33 9.48 12.33
N ARG A 218 -5.64 9.71 12.24
CA ARG A 218 -6.23 11.05 12.21
C ARG A 218 -6.37 11.66 13.63
N ALA A 219 -6.24 10.83 14.65
CA ALA A 219 -6.30 11.30 16.03
C ALA A 219 -4.98 11.99 16.41
N ARG A 220 -5.09 13.12 17.11
CA ARG A 220 -3.94 13.71 17.77
C ARG A 220 -3.60 12.85 18.98
N LEU A 221 -2.35 12.40 19.04
CA LEU A 221 -1.89 11.62 20.17
C LEU A 221 -1.42 12.58 21.28
N PRO A 222 -1.87 12.37 22.54
CA PRO A 222 -1.50 13.23 23.68
C PRO A 222 -0.12 12.86 24.23
N VAL A 223 0.88 12.78 23.36
CA VAL A 223 2.25 12.36 23.67
C VAL A 223 3.24 13.38 23.08
N GLY A 224 4.47 13.40 23.58
CA GLY A 224 5.52 14.27 23.06
C GLY A 224 6.01 13.84 21.67
N GLU A 225 6.93 14.63 21.11
CA GLU A 225 7.50 14.38 19.77
C GLU A 225 8.25 13.03 19.67
N THR A 226 8.72 12.50 20.79
CA THR A 226 9.40 11.21 20.86
C THR A 226 8.68 10.30 21.84
N VAL A 227 8.38 9.08 21.39
CA VAL A 227 7.73 8.03 22.19
C VAL A 227 8.67 6.84 22.29
N ARG A 228 8.63 6.11 23.40
CA ARG A 228 9.35 4.85 23.56
C ARG A 228 8.36 3.73 23.84
N ASP A 229 8.61 2.57 23.26
CA ASP A 229 7.86 1.38 23.59
C ASP A 229 8.40 0.72 24.88
N ASP A 230 7.77 -0.35 25.32
CA ASP A 230 8.14 -1.17 26.49
C ASP A 230 9.53 -1.82 26.38
N ARG A 231 10.06 -1.93 25.15
CA ARG A 231 11.41 -2.44 24.85
C ARG A 231 12.46 -1.32 24.76
N GLY A 232 12.06 -0.07 25.01
CA GLY A 232 12.93 1.09 24.96
C GLY A 232 13.23 1.62 23.55
N ARG A 233 12.60 1.08 22.50
CA ARG A 233 12.78 1.57 21.12
C ARG A 233 12.13 2.94 20.99
N ALA A 234 12.85 3.87 20.38
CA ALA A 234 12.39 5.24 20.20
C ALA A 234 11.69 5.42 18.84
N PHE A 235 10.63 6.18 18.88
CA PHE A 235 9.83 6.56 17.71
C PHE A 235 9.61 8.06 17.71
N ARG A 236 9.57 8.65 16.54
CA ARG A 236 9.30 10.07 16.33
C ARG A 236 7.89 10.30 15.82
N LEU A 237 7.17 11.18 16.45
CA LEU A 237 5.85 11.62 16.01
C LEU A 237 6.01 12.76 15.00
N VAL A 238 5.31 12.65 13.87
CA VAL A 238 5.30 13.65 12.81
C VAL A 238 3.86 13.88 12.37
N ASP A 239 3.43 15.13 12.31
CA ASP A 239 2.16 15.49 11.67
C ASP A 239 2.42 15.69 10.17
N GLU A 240 1.85 14.84 9.35
CA GLU A 240 2.05 14.82 7.90
C GLU A 240 0.71 14.71 7.18
N GLN A 241 0.40 15.70 6.36
CA GLN A 241 -0.79 15.69 5.48
C GLN A 241 -2.13 15.44 6.21
N GLY A 242 -2.23 15.88 7.46
CA GLY A 242 -3.43 15.69 8.29
C GLY A 242 -3.50 14.32 8.99
N LEU A 243 -2.43 13.57 8.95
CA LEU A 243 -2.21 12.35 9.72
C LEU A 243 -1.13 12.60 10.78
N THR A 244 -1.32 12.00 11.95
CA THR A 244 -0.26 11.82 12.94
C THR A 244 0.42 10.48 12.64
N CYS A 245 1.69 10.55 12.25
CA CYS A 245 2.51 9.40 11.85
C CYS A 245 3.58 9.12 12.90
N LEU A 246 3.77 7.85 13.24
CA LEU A 246 4.83 7.41 14.15
C LEU A 246 5.91 6.67 13.36
N TYR A 247 7.09 7.26 13.29
CA TYR A 247 8.23 6.70 12.57
C TYR A 247 9.27 6.11 13.54
N PRO A 248 9.90 4.98 13.22
CA PRO A 248 11.05 4.50 13.99
C PRO A 248 12.19 5.55 13.94
N GLU A 249 12.96 5.64 15.03
CA GLU A 249 14.09 6.57 15.10
C GLU A 249 15.17 6.26 14.06
N ARG A 250 15.38 4.99 13.77
CA ARG A 250 16.33 4.52 12.75
C ARG A 250 15.61 4.11 11.47
N PRO A 251 16.19 4.36 10.29
CA PRO A 251 15.62 3.88 9.05
C PRO A 251 15.68 2.35 8.98
N LEU A 252 14.76 1.80 8.23
CA LEU A 252 14.79 0.42 7.78
C LEU A 252 15.73 0.31 6.58
N ALA A 253 16.58 -0.70 6.53
CA ALA A 253 17.30 -1.10 5.33
C ALA A 253 16.99 -2.56 5.04
N MET A 254 16.58 -2.84 3.82
CA MET A 254 16.21 -4.20 3.40
C MET A 254 17.15 -4.68 2.30
N GLU A 255 17.70 -5.85 2.49
CA GLU A 255 18.33 -6.59 1.42
C GLU A 255 17.22 -7.12 0.51
N THR A 256 17.24 -6.68 -0.74
CA THR A 256 16.22 -7.09 -1.70
C THR A 256 16.85 -7.94 -2.79
N PRO A 257 16.15 -8.97 -3.30
CA PRO A 257 16.60 -9.69 -4.47
C PRO A 257 16.89 -8.74 -5.64
N GLU A 258 17.92 -9.01 -6.43
CA GLU A 258 18.34 -8.15 -7.55
C GLU A 258 17.27 -8.01 -8.64
N ALA A 259 16.28 -8.90 -8.64
CA ALA A 259 15.29 -9.04 -9.72
C ALA A 259 14.14 -8.02 -9.69
N GLY A 260 14.07 -7.10 -8.72
CA GLY A 260 12.94 -6.17 -8.55
C GLY A 260 13.30 -4.71 -8.79
N HIS A 261 12.27 -3.88 -9.08
CA HIS A 261 12.40 -2.43 -8.94
C HIS A 261 12.66 -2.08 -7.47
N ARG A 262 13.30 -0.93 -7.23
CA ARG A 262 13.71 -0.49 -5.90
C ARG A 262 13.08 0.84 -5.54
N PHE A 263 12.62 0.95 -4.31
CA PHE A 263 12.07 2.18 -3.76
C PHE A 263 12.78 2.59 -2.48
N LEU A 264 13.19 3.85 -2.42
CA LEU A 264 13.76 4.49 -1.24
C LEU A 264 12.87 5.65 -0.81
N ASP A 265 12.58 5.76 0.50
CA ASP A 265 11.88 6.91 1.08
C ASP A 265 12.85 7.74 1.94
N LEU A 266 13.34 8.81 1.38
CA LEU A 266 14.29 9.72 2.02
C LEU A 266 13.63 10.96 2.65
N ARG A 267 12.30 11.07 2.66
CA ARG A 267 11.61 12.23 3.30
C ARG A 267 12.01 12.41 4.76
N HIS A 268 12.21 11.31 5.46
CA HIS A 268 12.54 11.30 6.89
C HIS A 268 13.85 10.58 7.20
N ALA A 269 14.58 10.10 6.20
CA ALA A 269 15.84 9.36 6.33
C ALA A 269 16.94 10.00 5.49
N ARG A 270 18.17 9.91 5.93
CA ARG A 270 19.33 10.35 5.15
C ARG A 270 20.16 9.15 4.74
N PRO A 271 20.75 9.16 3.55
CA PRO A 271 21.71 8.13 3.16
C PRO A 271 22.85 8.03 4.18
N GLY A 272 23.21 6.80 4.57
CA GLY A 272 24.30 6.55 5.51
C GLY A 272 23.92 6.61 7.00
N GLU A 273 22.64 6.87 7.35
CA GLU A 273 22.19 6.64 8.72
C GLU A 273 22.25 5.14 9.04
N THR A 274 22.65 4.80 10.28
CA THR A 274 22.66 3.41 10.74
C THR A 274 21.24 2.85 10.76
N PRO A 275 20.93 1.82 9.97
CA PRO A 275 19.59 1.26 9.94
C PRO A 275 19.25 0.52 11.24
N THR A 276 17.97 0.26 11.44
CA THR A 276 17.53 -0.63 12.52
C THR A 276 17.59 -2.06 12.05
N SER A 277 18.05 -2.95 12.92
CA SER A 277 17.94 -4.39 12.80
C SER A 277 16.73 -4.97 13.55
N ASP A 278 15.97 -4.12 14.24
CA ASP A 278 14.91 -4.54 15.18
C ASP A 278 13.53 -4.73 14.53
N PHE A 279 13.41 -4.60 13.24
CA PHE A 279 12.18 -4.93 12.54
C PHE A 279 12.07 -6.47 12.40
N ASN A 280 10.87 -7.04 12.48
CA ASN A 280 10.61 -8.49 12.51
C ASN A 280 11.20 -9.31 11.34
N LEU A 281 11.73 -8.65 10.35
CA LEU A 281 12.36 -9.23 9.16
C LEU A 281 13.77 -9.80 9.43
N ASP A 282 14.40 -9.37 10.54
CA ASP A 282 15.84 -9.64 10.75
C ASP A 282 16.14 -11.06 11.16
N ARG A 283 15.16 -11.83 11.60
CA ARG A 283 15.41 -13.20 12.06
C ARG A 283 15.60 -14.19 10.93
N ASP A 284 15.05 -13.88 9.74
CA ASP A 284 15.04 -14.79 8.60
C ASP A 284 15.92 -14.27 7.43
N TRP A 285 16.52 -13.08 7.60
CA TRP A 285 17.39 -12.45 6.60
C TRP A 285 18.88 -12.49 6.99
N ALA A 286 19.22 -13.04 8.17
CA ALA A 286 20.58 -13.19 8.66
C ALA A 286 21.18 -14.55 8.30
#